data_36d2d5de00c3f0455c75cce3e143bc39
#
_entry.id   36d2d5de00c3f0455c75cce3e143bc39
#
_cell.length_a   1.000
_cell.length_b   1.000
_cell.length_c   1.000
_cell.angle_alpha   90.00
_cell.angle_beta   90.00
_cell.angle_gamma   90.00
#
_symmetry.space_group_name_H-M   'P 1'
#
loop_
_entity.id
_entity.type
_entity.pdbx_description
1 polymer ?
#
loop_
_entity_poly.entity_id
_entity_poly.type
_entity_poly.pdbx_seq_one_letter_code
_entity_poly.pdbx_strand_id
1 'polypeptide(L)'
;MFKKRTRLFINFDIINFFQILIGFIKSKNNFQEHLKKFLKTENVSLTSYGRAGLYEIIKIIIENSNKKKFLISPYTIPAAIHAIKYAGGEVEYVDIDQKTGLIDVIKLEQKINSNTAGVIITHLYSHNEDIKNFILKFKNK
;
A
#
# COMPACT_ATOMS: atom_id res chain seq x y z
N MET A 1 2.85 32.43 -17.89
CA MET A 1 3.51 32.43 -16.57
C MET A 1 2.92 31.30 -15.75
N PHE A 2 3.58 30.13 -15.66
CA PHE A 2 3.07 28.97 -14.91
C PHE A 2 3.24 29.20 -13.42
N LYS A 3 2.12 29.32 -12.70
CA LYS A 3 2.11 29.43 -11.23
C LYS A 3 2.54 28.05 -10.68
N LYS A 4 3.76 27.95 -10.11
CA LYS A 4 4.21 26.75 -9.38
C LYS A 4 3.20 26.47 -8.26
N ARG A 5 2.37 25.43 -8.43
CA ARG A 5 1.54 24.92 -7.31
C ARG A 5 2.44 24.03 -6.46
N THR A 6 2.67 24.41 -5.23
CA THR A 6 3.31 23.53 -4.25
C THR A 6 2.40 22.33 -3.99
N ARG A 7 2.98 21.13 -3.87
CA ARG A 7 2.25 19.86 -3.68
C ARG A 7 1.47 19.76 -2.36
N LEU A 8 1.66 20.70 -1.45
CA LEU A 8 0.96 20.79 -0.17
C LEU A 8 0.32 22.17 -0.06
N PHE A 9 -0.93 22.28 -0.48
CA PHE A 9 -1.81 23.36 -0.09
C PHE A 9 -2.72 22.84 1.04
N ILE A 10 -2.33 23.09 2.27
CA ILE A 10 -3.26 23.02 3.38
C ILE A 10 -3.94 24.40 3.42
N ASN A 11 -5.13 24.50 2.84
CA ASN A 11 -5.99 25.67 3.08
C ASN A 11 -6.45 25.61 4.53
N PHE A 12 -5.72 26.28 5.40
CA PHE A 12 -6.08 26.42 6.80
C PHE A 12 -6.84 27.74 6.91
N ASP A 13 -8.15 27.66 6.99
CA ASP A 13 -8.98 28.81 7.35
C ASP A 13 -9.50 28.66 8.78
N ILE A 14 -10.07 29.75 9.30
CA ILE A 14 -10.56 29.82 10.68
C ILE A 14 -11.72 28.82 10.91
N ILE A 15 -12.47 28.50 9.88
CA ILE A 15 -13.59 27.55 9.93
C ILE A 15 -13.04 26.13 10.10
N ASN A 16 -11.98 25.78 9.37
CA ASN A 16 -11.29 24.51 9.50
C ASN A 16 -10.66 24.32 10.88
N PHE A 17 -10.14 25.41 11.48
CA PHE A 17 -9.64 25.38 12.85
C PHE A 17 -10.74 25.03 13.86
N PHE A 18 -11.90 25.67 13.78
CA PHE A 18 -13.03 25.35 14.65
C PHE A 18 -13.60 23.95 14.41
N GLN A 19 -13.62 23.49 13.16
CA GLN A 19 -14.05 22.12 12.84
C GLN A 19 -13.11 21.06 13.42
N ILE A 20 -11.79 21.32 13.42
CA ILE A 20 -10.81 20.45 14.06
C ILE A 20 -11.02 20.45 15.57
N LEU A 21 -11.21 21.62 16.19
CA LEU A 21 -11.44 21.74 17.64
C LEU A 21 -12.72 20.98 18.08
N ILE A 22 -13.80 21.11 17.32
CA ILE A 22 -15.05 20.38 17.55
C ILE A 22 -14.86 18.88 17.31
N GLY A 23 -14.04 18.50 16.31
CA GLY A 23 -13.69 17.11 16.02
C GLY A 23 -12.93 16.43 17.15
N PHE A 24 -12.10 17.17 17.91
CA PHE A 24 -11.43 16.65 19.14
C PHE A 24 -12.42 16.33 20.27
N ILE A 25 -13.54 17.05 20.33
CA ILE A 25 -14.58 16.90 21.36
C ILE A 25 -15.57 15.79 20.96
N LYS A 26 -15.86 15.65 19.67
CA LYS A 26 -16.72 14.60 19.13
C LYS A 26 -15.90 13.33 18.85
N SER A 27 -16.11 12.33 19.67
CA SER A 27 -15.57 10.98 19.69
C SER A 27 -15.00 10.45 18.36
N LYS A 28 -13.79 9.85 18.44
CA LYS A 28 -13.05 9.14 17.39
C LYS A 28 -13.81 8.01 16.68
N ASN A 29 -14.92 7.54 17.22
CA ASN A 29 -15.61 6.33 16.76
C ASN A 29 -16.35 6.47 15.42
N ASN A 30 -16.68 7.69 15.00
CA ASN A 30 -17.47 7.88 13.78
C ASN A 30 -16.65 7.74 12.48
N PHE A 31 -15.36 8.07 12.47
CA PHE A 31 -14.56 8.03 11.24
C PHE A 31 -14.29 6.60 10.75
N GLN A 32 -13.91 5.71 11.65
CA GLN A 32 -13.63 4.32 11.32
C GLN A 32 -14.88 3.61 10.79
N GLU A 33 -16.04 3.85 11.40
CA GLU A 33 -17.33 3.29 10.95
C GLU A 33 -17.76 3.86 9.59
N HIS A 34 -17.54 5.13 9.33
CA HIS A 34 -17.78 5.71 8.00
C HIS A 34 -16.85 5.09 6.95
N LEU A 35 -15.59 4.86 7.30
CA LEU A 35 -14.61 4.25 6.41
C LEU A 35 -15.00 2.79 6.09
N LYS A 36 -15.44 2.00 7.08
CA LYS A 36 -15.93 0.64 6.87
C LYS A 36 -17.09 0.61 5.86
N LYS A 37 -18.06 1.51 6.05
CA LYS A 37 -19.22 1.61 5.14
C LYS A 37 -18.80 2.02 3.73
N PHE A 38 -17.91 3.00 3.61
CA PHE A 38 -17.41 3.49 2.32
C PHE A 38 -16.62 2.42 1.57
N LEU A 39 -15.73 1.72 2.25
CA LEU A 39 -14.90 0.65 1.69
C LEU A 39 -15.63 -0.70 1.58
N LYS A 40 -16.86 -0.80 2.11
CA LYS A 40 -17.65 -2.05 2.16
C LYS A 40 -16.86 -3.20 2.78
N THR A 41 -16.20 -2.94 3.90
CA THR A 41 -15.41 -3.91 4.65
C THR A 41 -15.74 -3.85 6.13
N GLU A 42 -15.65 -4.99 6.81
CA GLU A 42 -15.89 -5.07 8.25
C GLU A 42 -14.68 -4.66 9.08
N ASN A 43 -13.47 -4.83 8.50
CA ASN A 43 -12.23 -4.56 9.20
C ASN A 43 -11.48 -3.39 8.58
N VAL A 44 -11.24 -2.36 9.39
CA VAL A 44 -10.44 -1.19 9.04
C VAL A 44 -9.51 -0.88 10.20
N SER A 45 -8.22 -0.77 9.92
CA SER A 45 -7.22 -0.27 10.85
C SER A 45 -6.66 1.06 10.35
N LEU A 46 -6.54 2.02 11.24
CA LEU A 46 -5.99 3.34 10.95
C LEU A 46 -4.54 3.39 11.41
N THR A 47 -3.67 3.84 10.52
CA THR A 47 -2.25 4.05 10.83
C THR A 47 -1.87 5.50 10.56
N SER A 48 -0.85 6.00 11.26
CA SER A 48 -0.38 7.38 11.09
C SER A 48 0.21 7.66 9.72
N TYR A 49 0.78 6.63 9.07
CA TYR A 49 1.39 6.72 7.74
C TYR A 49 1.15 5.43 6.96
N GLY A 50 1.01 5.51 5.63
CA GLY A 50 0.84 4.33 4.77
C GLY A 50 2.00 3.33 4.89
N ARG A 51 3.25 3.79 5.08
CA ARG A 51 4.41 2.92 5.32
C ARG A 51 4.33 2.15 6.65
N ALA A 52 3.72 2.74 7.69
CA ALA A 52 3.50 2.04 8.95
C ALA A 52 2.45 0.92 8.78
N GLY A 53 1.36 1.21 8.07
CA GLY A 53 0.38 0.19 7.71
C GLY A 53 0.97 -0.94 6.88
N LEU A 54 1.83 -0.61 5.91
CA LEU A 54 2.52 -1.62 5.11
C LEU A 54 3.44 -2.50 5.97
N TYR A 55 4.21 -1.92 6.90
CA TYR A 55 5.03 -2.64 7.85
C TYR A 55 4.21 -3.63 8.69
N GLU A 56 3.09 -3.19 9.26
CA GLU A 56 2.23 -4.04 10.07
C GLU A 56 1.63 -5.20 9.25
N ILE A 57 1.18 -4.94 8.03
CA ILE A 57 0.66 -5.99 7.14
C ILE A 57 1.75 -7.04 6.85
N ILE A 58 2.96 -6.60 6.51
CA ILE A 58 4.07 -7.49 6.20
C ILE A 58 4.43 -8.34 7.43
N LYS A 59 4.49 -7.73 8.61
CA LYS A 59 4.77 -8.41 9.87
C LYS A 59 3.74 -9.50 10.16
N ILE A 60 2.45 -9.19 10.04
CA ILE A 60 1.36 -10.16 10.22
C ILE A 60 1.47 -11.31 9.21
N ILE A 61 1.81 -11.03 7.95
CA ILE A 61 1.98 -12.08 6.93
C ILE A 61 3.13 -13.01 7.32
N ILE A 62 4.28 -12.48 7.75
CA ILE A 62 5.43 -13.27 8.17
C ILE A 62 5.09 -14.16 9.37
N GLU A 63 4.46 -13.57 10.39
CA GLU A 63 4.08 -14.29 11.62
C GLU A 63 3.09 -15.43 11.36
N ASN A 64 2.14 -15.24 10.44
CA ASN A 64 1.12 -16.25 10.16
C ASN A 64 1.55 -17.30 9.13
N SER A 65 2.42 -16.98 8.18
CA SER A 65 2.80 -17.89 7.09
C SER A 65 4.14 -18.58 7.28
N ASN A 66 4.98 -18.10 8.19
CA ASN A 66 6.38 -18.50 8.36
C ASN A 66 7.24 -18.26 7.09
N LYS A 67 6.73 -17.49 6.12
CA LYS A 67 7.42 -17.13 4.88
C LYS A 67 7.91 -15.71 4.96
N LYS A 68 9.08 -15.43 4.38
CA LYS A 68 9.72 -14.11 4.49
C LYS A 68 9.95 -13.41 3.16
N LYS A 69 9.86 -14.12 2.05
CA LYS A 69 10.20 -13.60 0.73
C LYS A 69 9.06 -12.77 0.14
N PHE A 70 9.34 -11.50 -0.16
CA PHE A 70 8.42 -10.59 -0.84
C PHE A 70 8.98 -10.20 -2.20
N LEU A 71 8.14 -10.33 -3.23
CA LEU A 71 8.43 -9.91 -4.59
C LEU A 71 7.97 -8.47 -4.79
N ILE A 72 8.83 -7.64 -5.37
CA ILE A 72 8.56 -6.22 -5.57
C ILE A 72 9.34 -5.71 -6.78
N SER A 73 8.80 -4.71 -7.48
CA SER A 73 9.55 -4.02 -8.53
C SER A 73 10.68 -3.16 -7.92
N PRO A 74 11.88 -3.09 -8.52
CA PRO A 74 12.90 -2.12 -8.12
C PRO A 74 12.43 -0.67 -8.35
N TYR A 75 11.47 -0.48 -9.23
CA TYR A 75 10.89 0.82 -9.55
C TYR A 75 9.73 1.15 -8.63
N THR A 76 10.04 1.31 -7.36
CA THR A 76 9.10 1.59 -6.27
C THR A 76 9.65 2.62 -5.29
N ILE A 77 8.83 3.03 -4.33
CA ILE A 77 9.29 3.93 -3.27
C ILE A 77 10.19 3.17 -2.27
N PRO A 78 11.34 3.73 -1.85
CA PRO A 78 12.25 3.08 -0.89
C PRO A 78 11.57 2.67 0.42
N ALA A 79 10.54 3.40 0.84
CA ALA A 79 9.78 3.11 2.05
C ALA A 79 9.11 1.72 2.03
N ALA A 80 8.70 1.20 0.86
CA ALA A 80 8.14 -0.14 0.74
C ALA A 80 9.20 -1.22 0.98
N ILE A 81 10.41 -1.02 0.44
CA ILE A 81 11.55 -1.91 0.66
C ILE A 81 11.97 -1.92 2.13
N HIS A 82 12.02 -0.74 2.76
CA HIS A 82 12.34 -0.62 4.17
C HIS A 82 11.28 -1.30 5.05
N ALA A 83 9.99 -1.17 4.73
CA ALA A 83 8.92 -1.83 5.47
C ALA A 83 9.11 -3.36 5.47
N ILE A 84 9.47 -3.97 4.32
CA ILE A 84 9.76 -5.40 4.24
C ILE A 84 10.94 -5.77 5.16
N LYS A 85 12.06 -5.05 5.04
CA LYS A 85 13.29 -5.35 5.80
C LYS A 85 13.09 -5.17 7.30
N TYR A 86 12.44 -4.10 7.73
CA TYR A 86 12.19 -3.85 9.15
C TYR A 86 11.21 -4.84 9.78
N ALA A 87 10.28 -5.37 8.98
CA ALA A 87 9.39 -6.45 9.42
C ALA A 87 10.08 -7.83 9.48
N GLY A 88 11.36 -7.93 9.10
CA GLY A 88 12.11 -9.18 9.06
C GLY A 88 11.93 -9.99 7.77
N GLY A 89 11.39 -9.35 6.72
CA GLY A 89 11.22 -9.95 5.41
C GLY A 89 12.43 -9.82 4.51
N GLU A 90 12.44 -10.63 3.46
CA GLU A 90 13.44 -10.68 2.40
C GLU A 90 12.85 -10.10 1.11
N VAL A 91 13.64 -9.27 0.43
CA VAL A 91 13.23 -8.62 -0.83
C VAL A 91 13.81 -9.38 -2.00
N GLU A 92 12.96 -9.81 -2.91
CA GLU A 92 13.37 -10.29 -4.24
C GLU A 92 12.78 -9.37 -5.31
N TYR A 93 13.65 -8.83 -6.16
CA TYR A 93 13.23 -7.91 -7.20
C TYR A 93 12.73 -8.64 -8.44
N VAL A 94 11.62 -8.13 -8.98
CA VAL A 94 11.07 -8.51 -10.28
C VAL A 94 11.19 -7.32 -11.21
N ASP A 95 11.72 -7.55 -12.37
CA ASP A 95 11.96 -6.52 -13.39
C ASP A 95 10.65 -5.86 -13.84
N ILE A 96 10.77 -4.73 -14.54
CA ILE A 96 9.64 -3.98 -15.09
C ILE A 96 9.41 -4.31 -16.55
N ASP A 97 8.17 -4.17 -16.98
CA ASP A 97 7.82 -4.07 -18.40
C ASP A 97 8.26 -2.70 -18.91
N GLN A 98 9.11 -2.68 -19.95
CA GLN A 98 9.69 -1.44 -20.49
C GLN A 98 8.66 -0.51 -21.14
N LYS A 99 7.48 -1.02 -21.53
CA LYS A 99 6.43 -0.22 -22.17
C LYS A 99 5.57 0.52 -21.13
N THR A 100 5.30 -0.12 -20.00
CA THR A 100 4.41 0.40 -18.96
C THR A 100 5.14 1.01 -17.79
N GLY A 101 6.39 0.57 -17.53
CA GLY A 101 7.15 0.93 -16.34
C GLY A 101 6.64 0.26 -15.06
N LEU A 102 5.65 -0.63 -15.18
CA LEU A 102 5.10 -1.39 -14.06
C LEU A 102 5.81 -2.75 -13.94
N ILE A 103 5.52 -3.50 -12.88
CA ILE A 103 6.11 -4.83 -12.67
C ILE A 103 5.75 -5.76 -13.85
N ASP A 104 6.74 -6.49 -14.37
CA ASP A 104 6.52 -7.46 -15.44
C ASP A 104 5.79 -8.68 -14.87
N VAL A 105 4.51 -8.83 -15.21
CA VAL A 105 3.63 -9.88 -14.69
C VAL A 105 4.11 -11.27 -15.11
N ILE A 106 4.71 -11.43 -16.29
CA ILE A 106 5.21 -12.72 -16.77
C ILE A 106 6.43 -13.14 -15.93
N LYS A 107 7.38 -12.23 -15.72
CA LYS A 107 8.55 -12.47 -14.85
C LYS A 107 8.14 -12.68 -13.40
N LEU A 108 7.12 -11.95 -12.93
CA LEU A 108 6.56 -12.12 -11.59
C LEU A 108 6.00 -13.54 -11.40
N GLU A 109 5.22 -14.03 -12.36
CA GLU A 109 4.65 -15.39 -12.31
C GLU A 109 5.72 -16.47 -12.23
N GLN A 110 6.83 -16.30 -12.93
CA GLN A 110 7.95 -17.24 -12.92
C GLN A 110 8.68 -17.27 -11.57
N LYS A 111 8.66 -16.18 -10.82
CA LYS A 111 9.34 -16.06 -9.51
C LYS A 111 8.48 -16.49 -8.33
N ILE A 112 7.16 -16.49 -8.46
CA ILE A 112 6.26 -16.94 -7.40
C ILE A 112 6.43 -18.44 -7.16
N ASN A 113 6.74 -18.80 -5.91
CA ASN A 113 6.89 -20.18 -5.47
C ASN A 113 6.38 -20.38 -4.03
N SER A 114 6.49 -21.60 -3.51
CA SER A 114 6.02 -21.95 -2.17
C SER A 114 6.62 -21.13 -1.03
N ASN A 115 7.80 -20.49 -1.23
CA ASN A 115 8.46 -19.65 -0.24
C ASN A 115 8.06 -18.17 -0.35
N THR A 116 7.24 -17.81 -1.35
CA THR A 116 6.78 -16.44 -1.51
C THR A 116 5.74 -16.11 -0.43
N ALA A 117 6.04 -15.11 0.40
CA ALA A 117 5.13 -14.60 1.43
C ALA A 117 4.10 -13.61 0.84
N GLY A 118 4.52 -12.82 -0.14
CA GLY A 118 3.64 -11.83 -0.76
C GLY A 118 4.26 -11.12 -1.95
N VAL A 119 3.43 -10.36 -2.63
CA VAL A 119 3.81 -9.51 -3.77
C VAL A 119 3.37 -8.09 -3.49
N ILE A 120 4.27 -7.13 -3.65
CA ILE A 120 3.94 -5.70 -3.53
C ILE A 120 3.92 -5.09 -4.93
N ILE A 121 2.74 -4.71 -5.38
CA ILE A 121 2.53 -4.06 -6.67
C ILE A 121 2.36 -2.56 -6.43
N THR A 122 3.19 -1.76 -7.08
CA THR A 122 3.14 -0.30 -7.01
C THR A 122 2.60 0.25 -8.32
N HIS A 123 1.45 0.92 -8.25
CA HIS A 123 0.90 1.64 -9.40
C HIS A 123 1.60 2.99 -9.54
N LEU A 124 2.24 3.24 -10.68
CA LEU A 124 2.96 4.47 -10.99
C LEU A 124 2.35 5.15 -12.21
N TYR A 125 2.44 6.48 -12.24
CA TYR A 125 2.11 7.30 -13.42
C TYR A 125 0.69 7.08 -13.99
N SER A 126 -0.30 6.82 -13.14
CA SER A 126 -1.69 6.54 -13.54
C SER A 126 -1.88 5.29 -14.41
N HIS A 127 -0.86 4.45 -14.53
CA HIS A 127 -1.02 3.11 -15.09
C HIS A 127 -1.45 2.15 -14.00
N ASN A 128 -2.51 1.41 -14.28
CA ASN A 128 -3.02 0.35 -13.41
C ASN A 128 -2.70 -0.99 -14.06
N GLU A 129 -2.05 -1.87 -13.31
CA GLU A 129 -2.00 -3.28 -13.71
C GLU A 129 -3.40 -3.89 -13.67
N ASP A 130 -3.70 -4.80 -14.56
CA ASP A 130 -4.91 -5.64 -14.46
C ASP A 130 -4.76 -6.65 -13.32
N ILE A 131 -4.82 -6.09 -12.10
CA ILE A 131 -4.63 -6.85 -10.86
C ILE A 131 -5.72 -7.90 -10.69
N LYS A 132 -6.92 -7.71 -11.24
CA LYS A 132 -8.02 -8.65 -11.05
C LYS A 132 -7.68 -10.03 -11.60
N ASN A 133 -7.20 -10.08 -12.84
CA ASN A 133 -6.78 -11.34 -13.47
C ASN A 133 -5.61 -11.97 -12.73
N PHE A 134 -4.66 -11.15 -12.29
CA PHE A 134 -3.53 -11.61 -11.48
C PHE A 134 -4.00 -12.22 -10.14
N ILE A 135 -4.85 -11.51 -9.37
CA ILE A 135 -5.35 -12.01 -8.08
C ILE A 135 -6.16 -13.30 -8.27
N LEU A 136 -7.03 -13.38 -9.27
CA LEU A 136 -7.83 -14.58 -9.55
C LEU A 136 -6.94 -15.79 -9.86
N LYS A 137 -5.83 -15.59 -10.58
CA LYS A 137 -4.88 -16.66 -10.93
C LYS A 137 -4.12 -17.20 -9.72
N PHE A 138 -3.84 -16.35 -8.72
CA PHE A 138 -3.03 -16.72 -7.54
C PHE A 138 -3.82 -16.91 -6.25
N LYS A 139 -5.12 -16.68 -6.25
CA LYS A 139 -5.98 -16.84 -5.07
C LYS A 139 -6.04 -18.29 -4.56
N ASN A 140 -5.70 -19.26 -5.39
CA ASN A 140 -5.80 -20.71 -5.10
C ASN A 140 -4.43 -21.40 -5.03
N LYS A 141 -3.33 -20.64 -4.96
CA LYS A 141 -1.97 -21.16 -4.77
C LYS A 141 -1.40 -20.75 -3.43
#